data_27cb37c55450bd0ebea95ff8dd54029e
#
_entry.id   27cb37c55450bd0ebea95ff8dd54029e
#
_cell.length_a   1.000
_cell.length_b   1.000
_cell.length_c   1.000
_cell.angle_alpha   90.00
_cell.angle_beta   90.00
_cell.angle_gamma   90.00
#
_symmetry.space_group_name_H-M   'P 1'
#
loop_
_entity.id
_entity.type
_entity.pdbx_description
1 polymer ?
#
loop_
_entity_poly.entity_id
_entity_poly.type
_entity_poly.pdbx_seq_one_letter_code
_entity_poly.pdbx_strand_id
1 'polypeptide(L)'
;MDATPRWLTSEQQVAWNSFIRMQEKLIGRLSRRVQADSGMSAADYIVLVKLTETSGGRMRLMDLAKLVEWEKSRVSHQVRRMTERGLVAKEECPDDGRGAFIAATHAGYKAIEDAAPVHVEHVRRLFIDALSQEELNMLARISDRVVAHLERQPD
;
A
#
# COMPACT_ATOMS: atom_id res chain seq x y z
N MET A 1 -29.74 24.44 2.35
CA MET A 1 -30.59 23.26 2.61
C MET A 1 -29.70 22.28 3.36
N ASP A 2 -29.96 22.11 4.65
CA ASP A 2 -29.25 21.08 5.44
C ASP A 2 -29.70 19.71 4.97
N ALA A 3 -28.83 19.03 4.23
CA ALA A 3 -29.09 17.66 3.85
C ALA A 3 -29.00 16.78 5.11
N THR A 4 -30.14 16.25 5.55
CA THR A 4 -30.15 15.29 6.65
C THR A 4 -29.22 14.12 6.32
N PRO A 5 -28.27 13.78 7.21
CA PRO A 5 -27.33 12.69 6.96
C PRO A 5 -28.05 11.38 6.62
N ARG A 6 -27.62 10.71 5.58
CA ARG A 6 -28.10 9.36 5.23
C ARG A 6 -27.38 8.34 6.11
N TRP A 7 -27.92 8.09 7.30
CA TRP A 7 -27.36 7.10 8.22
C TRP A 7 -27.38 5.68 7.62
N LEU A 8 -26.39 4.87 8.00
CA LEU A 8 -26.36 3.47 7.63
C LEU A 8 -27.51 2.70 8.29
N THR A 9 -28.07 1.73 7.57
CA THR A 9 -28.96 0.74 8.19
C THR A 9 -28.17 -0.16 9.16
N SER A 10 -28.86 -0.90 10.02
CA SER A 10 -28.20 -1.84 10.94
C SER A 10 -27.34 -2.87 10.20
N GLU A 11 -27.80 -3.40 9.08
CA GLU A 11 -27.08 -4.37 8.26
C GLU A 11 -25.83 -3.74 7.63
N GLN A 12 -25.95 -2.53 7.09
CA GLN A 12 -24.83 -1.78 6.54
C GLN A 12 -23.79 -1.45 7.61
N GLN A 13 -24.23 -1.10 8.81
CA GLN A 13 -23.35 -0.82 9.94
C GLN A 13 -22.55 -2.08 10.36
N VAL A 14 -23.21 -3.25 10.39
CA VAL A 14 -22.55 -4.53 10.68
C VAL A 14 -21.48 -4.82 9.63
N ALA A 15 -21.81 -4.69 8.35
CA ALA A 15 -20.86 -4.94 7.25
C ALA A 15 -19.65 -3.99 7.32
N TRP A 16 -19.90 -2.71 7.52
CA TRP A 16 -18.84 -1.70 7.67
C TRP A 16 -17.92 -1.98 8.85
N ASN A 17 -18.48 -2.22 10.04
CA ASN A 17 -17.70 -2.50 11.23
C ASN A 17 -16.87 -3.78 11.10
N SER A 18 -17.42 -4.81 10.45
CA SER A 18 -16.72 -6.07 10.19
C SER A 18 -15.53 -5.88 9.26
N PHE A 19 -15.70 -5.10 8.20
CA PHE A 19 -14.65 -4.73 7.27
C PHE A 19 -13.52 -3.96 7.98
N ILE A 20 -13.85 -2.90 8.71
CA ILE A 20 -12.85 -2.07 9.43
C ILE A 20 -12.08 -2.91 10.45
N ARG A 21 -12.78 -3.71 11.27
CA ARG A 21 -12.14 -4.59 12.25
C ARG A 21 -11.20 -5.61 11.62
N MET A 22 -11.60 -6.21 10.49
CA MET A 22 -10.77 -7.14 9.73
C MET A 22 -9.52 -6.44 9.22
N GLN A 23 -9.67 -5.31 8.56
CA GLN A 23 -8.58 -4.52 7.99
C GLN A 23 -7.57 -4.12 9.08
N GLU A 24 -8.02 -3.55 10.19
CA GLU A 24 -7.15 -3.12 11.29
C GLU A 24 -6.34 -4.28 11.87
N LYS A 25 -6.99 -5.42 12.12
CA LYS A 25 -6.33 -6.60 12.69
C LYS A 25 -5.33 -7.23 11.72
N LEU A 26 -5.71 -7.39 10.45
CA LEU A 26 -4.86 -8.00 9.43
C LEU A 26 -3.63 -7.13 9.16
N ILE A 27 -3.85 -5.86 8.83
CA ILE A 27 -2.75 -4.93 8.50
C ILE A 27 -1.83 -4.73 9.71
N GLY A 28 -2.39 -4.60 10.93
CA GLY A 28 -1.58 -4.49 12.13
C GLY A 28 -0.70 -5.73 12.39
N ARG A 29 -1.19 -6.93 12.13
CA ARG A 29 -0.39 -8.16 12.26
C ARG A 29 0.68 -8.28 11.17
N LEU A 30 0.32 -8.04 9.90
CA LEU A 30 1.27 -8.07 8.79
C LEU A 30 2.38 -7.05 8.96
N SER A 31 2.05 -5.82 9.38
CA SER A 31 3.03 -4.76 9.64
C SER A 31 4.05 -5.16 10.71
N ARG A 32 3.60 -5.74 11.81
CA ARG A 32 4.50 -6.23 12.86
C ARG A 32 5.40 -7.37 12.38
N ARG A 33 4.87 -8.26 11.51
CA ARG A 33 5.66 -9.34 10.93
C ARG A 33 6.74 -8.82 9.98
N VAL A 34 6.38 -7.92 9.08
CA VAL A 34 7.36 -7.27 8.19
C VAL A 34 8.48 -6.63 8.99
N GLN A 35 8.15 -5.88 10.05
CA GLN A 35 9.14 -5.25 10.91
C GLN A 35 10.03 -6.28 11.63
N ALA A 36 9.44 -7.33 12.17
CA ALA A 36 10.18 -8.36 12.91
C ALA A 36 11.12 -9.17 12.01
N ASP A 37 10.66 -9.52 10.80
CA ASP A 37 11.37 -10.45 9.92
C ASP A 37 12.42 -9.74 9.03
N SER A 38 12.18 -8.47 8.67
CA SER A 38 13.04 -7.73 7.73
C SER A 38 13.64 -6.44 8.28
N GLY A 39 13.20 -5.97 9.43
CA GLY A 39 13.57 -4.66 9.96
C GLY A 39 12.96 -3.47 9.20
N MET A 40 12.20 -3.71 8.13
CA MET A 40 11.49 -2.68 7.39
C MET A 40 10.17 -2.32 8.05
N SER A 41 9.80 -1.04 8.03
CA SER A 41 8.43 -0.65 8.35
C SER A 41 7.48 -1.10 7.23
N ALA A 42 6.18 -1.20 7.53
CA ALA A 42 5.18 -1.45 6.50
C ALA A 42 5.21 -0.38 5.40
N ALA A 43 5.51 0.87 5.75
CA ALA A 43 5.65 1.97 4.79
C ALA A 43 6.86 1.77 3.86
N ASP A 44 8.02 1.33 4.39
CA ASP A 44 9.18 0.97 3.57
C ASP A 44 8.82 -0.14 2.57
N TYR A 45 8.16 -1.19 3.07
CA TYR A 45 7.76 -2.34 2.27
C TYR A 45 6.82 -1.93 1.13
N ILE A 46 5.76 -1.15 1.43
CA ILE A 46 4.81 -0.66 0.42
C ILE A 46 5.52 0.15 -0.66
N VAL A 47 6.37 1.10 -0.28
CA VAL A 47 7.11 1.93 -1.25
C VAL A 47 8.00 1.07 -2.13
N LEU A 48 8.77 0.14 -1.56
CA LEU A 48 9.65 -0.73 -2.33
C LEU A 48 8.88 -1.64 -3.28
N VAL A 49 7.78 -2.25 -2.83
CA VAL A 49 6.92 -3.07 -3.71
C VAL A 49 6.44 -2.24 -4.90
N LYS A 50 5.90 -1.04 -4.68
CA LYS A 50 5.42 -0.18 -5.76
C LYS A 50 6.52 0.22 -6.75
N LEU A 51 7.72 0.52 -6.27
CA LEU A 51 8.86 0.83 -7.12
C LEU A 51 9.33 -0.40 -7.92
N THR A 52 9.48 -1.54 -7.26
CA THR A 52 10.03 -2.75 -7.90
C THR A 52 9.06 -3.41 -8.89
N GLU A 53 7.76 -3.23 -8.72
CA GLU A 53 6.72 -3.66 -9.67
C GLU A 53 6.59 -2.72 -10.88
N THR A 54 7.10 -1.50 -10.78
CA THR A 54 7.05 -0.53 -11.88
C THR A 54 8.18 -0.80 -12.89
N SER A 55 7.86 -0.68 -14.17
CA SER A 55 8.86 -0.81 -15.23
C SER A 55 10.03 0.16 -15.02
N GLY A 56 11.26 -0.39 -14.99
CA GLY A 56 12.47 0.37 -14.70
C GLY A 56 12.73 0.67 -13.22
N GLY A 57 11.89 0.18 -12.30
CA GLY A 57 12.12 0.28 -10.85
C GLY A 57 12.09 1.70 -10.29
N ARG A 58 11.48 2.64 -11.02
CA ARG A 58 11.44 4.06 -10.65
C ARG A 58 10.14 4.74 -11.04
N MET A 59 9.74 5.75 -10.29
CA MET A 59 8.62 6.61 -10.61
C MET A 59 8.79 8.03 -10.05
N ARG A 60 7.96 8.95 -10.50
CA ARG A 60 7.94 10.29 -9.91
C ARG A 60 7.38 10.25 -8.49
N LEU A 61 7.89 11.13 -7.64
CA LEU A 61 7.42 11.25 -6.25
C LEU A 61 5.90 11.47 -6.16
N MET A 62 5.35 12.29 -7.06
CA MET A 62 3.92 12.57 -7.09
C MET A 62 3.09 11.38 -7.56
N ASP A 63 3.62 10.57 -8.48
CA ASP A 63 2.93 9.35 -8.93
C ASP A 63 2.95 8.28 -7.82
N LEU A 64 4.05 8.19 -7.08
CA LEU A 64 4.10 7.35 -5.89
C LEU A 64 3.08 7.78 -4.84
N ALA A 65 2.97 9.09 -4.57
CA ALA A 65 2.00 9.62 -3.61
C ALA A 65 0.56 9.24 -3.98
N LYS A 66 0.18 9.40 -5.24
CA LYS A 66 -1.14 9.00 -5.77
C LYS A 66 -1.35 7.50 -5.66
N LEU A 67 -0.34 6.70 -6.02
CA LEU A 67 -0.46 5.24 -6.04
C LEU A 67 -0.65 4.64 -4.64
N VAL A 68 -0.03 5.24 -3.61
CA VAL A 68 -0.15 4.79 -2.23
C VAL A 68 -1.22 5.55 -1.43
N GLU A 69 -1.92 6.50 -2.06
CA GLU A 69 -2.94 7.35 -1.43
C GLU A 69 -2.42 8.08 -0.17
N TRP A 70 -1.18 8.60 -0.26
CA TRP A 70 -0.58 9.35 0.83
C TRP A 70 -0.38 10.81 0.45
N GLU A 71 -0.49 11.68 1.45
CA GLU A 71 -0.11 13.08 1.32
C GLU A 71 1.34 13.24 0.84
N LYS A 72 1.59 14.22 -0.03
CA LYS A 72 2.93 14.53 -0.57
C LYS A 72 3.99 14.68 0.51
N SER A 73 3.66 15.36 1.61
CA SER A 73 4.57 15.55 2.74
C SER A 73 4.96 14.23 3.39
N ARG A 74 4.01 13.31 3.55
CA ARG A 74 4.25 11.97 4.10
C ARG A 74 5.17 11.15 3.21
N VAL A 75 4.91 11.13 1.90
CA VAL A 75 5.75 10.40 0.94
C VAL A 75 7.16 11.00 0.91
N SER A 76 7.29 12.32 0.87
CA SER A 76 8.59 13.01 0.88
C SER A 76 9.41 12.66 2.12
N HIS A 77 8.78 12.62 3.29
CA HIS A 77 9.43 12.24 4.55
C HIS A 77 9.84 10.77 4.55
N GLN A 78 8.96 9.88 4.07
CA GLN A 78 9.23 8.44 3.96
C GLN A 78 10.41 8.16 3.02
N VAL A 79 10.38 8.75 1.82
CA VAL A 79 11.45 8.62 0.82
C VAL A 79 12.79 9.14 1.36
N ARG A 80 12.81 10.27 2.06
CA ARG A 80 14.03 10.80 2.69
C ARG A 80 14.65 9.77 3.65
N ARG A 81 13.85 9.21 4.56
CA ARG A 81 14.31 8.18 5.50
C ARG A 81 14.83 6.93 4.80
N MET A 82 14.19 6.52 3.71
CA MET A 82 14.62 5.37 2.92
C MET A 82 15.90 5.67 2.14
N THR A 83 16.08 6.90 1.66
CA THR A 83 17.33 7.35 1.02
C THR A 83 18.50 7.35 2.00
N GLU A 84 18.29 7.84 3.22
CA GLU A 84 19.30 7.81 4.30
C GLU A 84 19.75 6.39 4.63
N ARG A 85 18.87 5.41 4.47
CA ARG A 85 19.14 3.98 4.67
C ARG A 85 19.61 3.24 3.40
N GLY A 86 19.74 3.94 2.29
CA GLY A 86 20.23 3.40 1.02
C GLY A 86 19.26 2.47 0.29
N LEU A 87 17.98 2.45 0.65
CA LEU A 87 16.96 1.59 0.03
C LEU A 87 16.40 2.15 -1.28
N VAL A 88 16.36 3.48 -1.38
CA VAL A 88 15.96 4.21 -2.58
C VAL A 88 16.93 5.34 -2.85
N ALA A 89 16.95 5.83 -4.10
CA ALA A 89 17.72 6.99 -4.51
C ALA A 89 16.80 8.01 -5.19
N LYS A 90 17.09 9.29 -5.01
CA LYS A 90 16.52 10.37 -5.80
C LYS A 90 17.34 10.56 -7.07
N GLU A 91 16.67 10.59 -8.20
CA GLU A 91 17.25 10.92 -9.49
C GLU A 91 16.64 12.25 -9.96
N GLU A 92 17.49 13.25 -10.17
CA GLU A 92 17.03 14.51 -10.76
C GLU A 92 16.67 14.28 -12.23
N CYS A 93 15.55 14.89 -12.64
CA CYS A 93 15.14 14.88 -14.04
C CYS A 93 15.65 16.16 -14.69
N PRO A 94 16.68 16.11 -15.56
CA PRO A 94 17.29 17.34 -16.11
C PRO A 94 16.37 18.10 -17.06
N ASP A 95 15.30 17.48 -17.58
CA ASP A 95 14.57 18.01 -18.74
C ASP A 95 13.28 18.79 -18.45
N ASP A 96 12.68 18.74 -17.25
CA ASP A 96 11.39 19.41 -17.07
C ASP A 96 11.13 20.11 -15.73
N GLY A 97 12.05 20.10 -14.78
CA GLY A 97 11.90 20.77 -13.48
C GLY A 97 10.70 20.31 -12.64
N ARG A 98 10.01 19.24 -13.03
CA ARG A 98 8.76 18.76 -12.42
C ARG A 98 8.96 17.73 -11.31
N GLY A 99 10.08 17.79 -10.61
CA GLY A 99 10.33 16.94 -9.47
C GLY A 99 11.25 15.75 -9.75
N ALA A 100 11.66 15.08 -8.68
CA ALA A 100 12.59 13.98 -8.72
C ALA A 100 11.89 12.66 -9.06
N PHE A 101 12.61 11.79 -9.76
CA PHE A 101 12.33 10.36 -9.76
C PHE A 101 12.85 9.73 -8.48
N ILE A 102 12.15 8.72 -8.02
CA ILE A 102 12.56 7.85 -6.94
C ILE A 102 12.80 6.47 -7.53
N ALA A 103 13.98 5.93 -7.32
CA ALA A 103 14.35 4.61 -7.81
C ALA A 103 14.70 3.68 -6.65
N ALA A 104 14.32 2.41 -6.75
CA ALA A 104 14.81 1.38 -5.86
C ALA A 104 16.30 1.15 -6.15
N THR A 105 17.13 1.11 -5.10
CA THR A 105 18.56 0.76 -5.21
C THR A 105 18.72 -0.76 -5.28
N HIS A 106 19.94 -1.23 -5.56
CA HIS A 106 20.27 -2.65 -5.42
C HIS A 106 19.95 -3.18 -4.01
N ALA A 107 20.25 -2.42 -2.97
CA ALA A 107 19.89 -2.78 -1.59
C ALA A 107 18.37 -2.81 -1.38
N GLY A 108 17.62 -1.92 -2.01
CA GLY A 108 16.16 -1.92 -1.98
C GLY A 108 15.55 -3.16 -2.66
N TYR A 109 16.05 -3.53 -3.83
CA TYR A 109 15.64 -4.77 -4.51
C TYR A 109 15.95 -6.00 -3.66
N LYS A 110 17.17 -6.10 -3.14
CA LYS A 110 17.53 -7.22 -2.27
C LYS A 110 16.66 -7.29 -1.02
N ALA A 111 16.34 -6.17 -0.39
CA ALA A 111 15.47 -6.14 0.78
C ALA A 111 14.09 -6.70 0.49
N ILE A 112 13.50 -6.40 -0.68
CA ILE A 112 12.21 -6.96 -1.10
C ILE A 112 12.32 -8.43 -1.47
N GLU A 113 13.34 -8.84 -2.21
CA GLU A 113 13.59 -10.24 -2.56
C GLU A 113 13.70 -11.13 -1.32
N ASP A 114 14.38 -10.67 -0.29
CA ASP A 114 14.54 -11.38 0.97
C ASP A 114 13.24 -11.41 1.80
N ALA A 115 12.46 -10.32 1.81
CA ALA A 115 11.26 -10.18 2.63
C ALA A 115 9.99 -10.78 1.99
N ALA A 116 9.87 -10.77 0.67
CA ALA A 116 8.65 -11.14 -0.03
C ALA A 116 8.20 -12.59 0.24
N PRO A 117 9.07 -13.63 0.21
CA PRO A 117 8.64 -15.00 0.47
C PRO A 117 8.03 -15.18 1.87
N VAL A 118 8.66 -14.57 2.88
CA VAL A 118 8.19 -14.64 4.27
C VAL A 118 6.88 -13.86 4.43
N HIS A 119 6.78 -12.70 3.81
CA HIS A 119 5.55 -11.91 3.80
C HIS A 119 4.39 -12.66 3.15
N VAL A 120 4.60 -13.29 1.99
CA VAL A 120 3.58 -14.10 1.31
C VAL A 120 3.09 -15.24 2.19
N GLU A 121 3.98 -15.92 2.90
CA GLU A 121 3.61 -16.98 3.85
C GLU A 121 2.73 -16.44 5.00
N HIS A 122 3.03 -15.26 5.52
CA HIS A 122 2.17 -14.61 6.51
C HIS A 122 0.81 -14.22 5.93
N VAL A 123 0.75 -13.71 4.72
CA VAL A 123 -0.51 -13.40 4.02
C VAL A 123 -1.34 -14.66 3.85
N ARG A 124 -0.72 -15.77 3.39
CA ARG A 124 -1.42 -17.05 3.26
C ARG A 124 -2.02 -17.47 4.58
N ARG A 125 -1.20 -17.63 5.61
CA ARG A 125 -1.62 -18.15 6.92
C ARG A 125 -2.63 -17.25 7.63
N LEU A 126 -2.49 -15.94 7.54
CA LEU A 126 -3.34 -14.99 8.29
C LEU A 126 -4.63 -14.62 7.55
N PHE A 127 -4.70 -14.85 6.24
CA PHE A 127 -5.81 -14.39 5.44
C PHE A 127 -6.28 -15.40 4.39
N ILE A 128 -5.43 -15.83 3.47
CA ILE A 128 -5.84 -16.66 2.34
C ILE A 128 -6.40 -18.01 2.83
N ASP A 129 -5.72 -18.68 3.76
CA ASP A 129 -6.09 -20.00 4.25
C ASP A 129 -7.39 -20.01 5.09
N ALA A 130 -7.87 -18.83 5.49
CA ALA A 130 -9.15 -18.67 6.19
C ALA A 130 -10.37 -18.61 5.26
N LEU A 131 -10.15 -18.53 3.94
CA LEU A 131 -11.18 -18.28 2.94
C LEU A 131 -11.23 -19.42 1.89
N SER A 132 -12.43 -19.73 1.45
CA SER A 132 -12.63 -20.62 0.29
C SER A 132 -12.26 -19.88 -1.00
N GLN A 133 -12.05 -20.60 -2.09
CA GLN A 133 -11.81 -20.00 -3.40
C GLN A 133 -12.99 -19.15 -3.87
N GLU A 134 -14.22 -19.52 -3.55
CA GLU A 134 -15.42 -18.75 -3.87
C GLU A 134 -15.44 -17.41 -3.12
N GLU A 135 -15.11 -17.43 -1.83
CA GLU A 135 -15.00 -16.22 -1.01
C GLU A 135 -13.88 -15.30 -1.49
N LEU A 136 -12.72 -15.84 -1.88
CA LEU A 136 -11.63 -15.06 -2.48
C LEU A 136 -12.06 -14.40 -3.79
N ASN A 137 -12.77 -15.12 -4.65
CA ASN A 137 -13.30 -14.58 -5.90
C ASN A 137 -14.35 -13.48 -5.65
N MET A 138 -15.20 -13.67 -4.64
CA MET A 138 -16.19 -12.66 -4.23
C MET A 138 -15.50 -11.41 -3.69
N LEU A 139 -14.51 -11.58 -2.83
CA LEU A 139 -13.73 -10.47 -2.27
C LEU A 139 -13.04 -9.66 -3.36
N ALA A 140 -12.41 -10.31 -4.34
CA ALA A 140 -11.79 -9.63 -5.47
C ALA A 140 -12.82 -8.76 -6.22
N ARG A 141 -13.98 -9.32 -6.57
CA ARG A 141 -15.05 -8.58 -7.26
C ARG A 141 -15.59 -7.39 -6.45
N ILE A 142 -15.74 -7.56 -5.13
CA ILE A 142 -16.22 -6.48 -4.26
C ILE A 142 -15.16 -5.38 -4.20
N SER A 143 -13.90 -5.74 -4.00
CA SER A 143 -12.78 -4.79 -3.92
C SER A 143 -12.65 -3.99 -5.22
N ASP A 144 -12.63 -4.64 -6.38
CA ASP A 144 -12.54 -3.98 -7.68
C ASP A 144 -13.70 -3.00 -7.91
N ARG A 145 -14.92 -3.40 -7.52
CA ARG A 145 -16.10 -2.52 -7.63
C ARG A 145 -15.99 -1.28 -6.76
N VAL A 146 -15.51 -1.43 -5.52
CA VAL A 146 -15.32 -0.31 -4.59
C VAL A 146 -14.21 0.61 -5.10
N VAL A 147 -13.07 0.08 -5.53
CA VAL A 147 -11.97 0.86 -6.11
C VAL A 147 -12.46 1.67 -7.32
N ALA A 148 -13.11 1.01 -8.28
CA ALA A 148 -13.66 1.69 -9.46
C ALA A 148 -14.72 2.76 -9.11
N HIS A 149 -15.42 2.61 -7.99
CA HIS A 149 -16.34 3.64 -7.50
C HIS A 149 -15.59 4.84 -6.94
N LEU A 150 -14.55 4.61 -6.12
CA LEU A 150 -13.72 5.67 -5.54
C LEU A 150 -13.02 6.49 -6.62
N GLU A 151 -12.48 5.86 -7.65
CA GLU A 151 -11.81 6.54 -8.77
C GLU A 151 -12.74 7.50 -9.55
N ARG A 152 -14.05 7.29 -9.47
CA ARG A 152 -15.06 8.18 -10.09
C ARG A 152 -15.57 9.29 -9.18
N GLN A 153 -15.24 9.26 -7.89
CA GLN A 153 -15.64 10.32 -6.95
C GLN A 153 -14.53 11.38 -6.89
N PRO A 154 -14.84 12.65 -7.09
CA PRO A 154 -13.87 13.71 -6.82
C PRO A 154 -13.65 13.82 -5.30
N ASP A 155 -12.42 14.12 -4.91
CA ASP A 155 -12.07 14.52 -3.53
C ASP A 155 -12.67 15.86 -3.16
#